data_874dc970f2a7f09e8e1c7760e4d7e747
#
_entry.id   874dc970f2a7f09e8e1c7760e4d7e747
#
_cell.length_a   1.000
_cell.length_b   1.000
_cell.length_c   1.000
_cell.angle_alpha   90.00
_cell.angle_beta   90.00
_cell.angle_gamma   90.00
#
_symmetry.space_group_name_H-M   'P 1'
#
loop_
_entity.id
_entity.type
_entity.pdbx_description
1 polymer ?
#
loop_
_entity_poly.entity_id
_entity_poly.type
_entity_poly.pdbx_seq_one_letter_code
_entity_poly.pdbx_strand_id
1 'polypeptide(L)'
;MEPLTQNHFLLQRRNLAIPPGVFAKEELYSRNQWRHAQFLANCFWSRWVLEYVPTLQQRRKWLLNKRNLAVNDLVLVVDKTVPRSRWLLGRVTKVFPGEDSCVRTAEVKTKDFSRTRPVTKLCLLEEAA
;
A
#
# COMPACT_ATOMS: atom_id res chain seq x y z
N MET A 1 -6.62 5.02 -13.85
CA MET A 1 -5.33 4.88 -14.57
C MET A 1 -4.43 4.01 -13.70
N GLU A 2 -3.84 2.97 -14.23
CA GLU A 2 -2.93 2.13 -13.44
C GLU A 2 -1.53 2.75 -13.45
N PRO A 3 -0.80 2.70 -12.33
CA PRO A 3 0.55 3.23 -12.28
C PRO A 3 1.48 2.41 -13.18
N LEU A 4 2.33 3.10 -13.92
CA LEU A 4 3.33 2.49 -14.77
C LEU A 4 4.42 1.86 -13.89
N THR A 5 4.72 0.59 -14.08
CA THR A 5 5.74 -0.12 -13.32
C THR A 5 6.87 -0.58 -14.23
N GLN A 6 8.01 -0.90 -13.66
CA GLN A 6 9.16 -1.43 -14.40
C GLN A 6 8.80 -2.68 -15.21
N ASN A 7 7.90 -3.52 -14.72
CA ASN A 7 7.45 -4.71 -15.43
C ASN A 7 6.74 -4.41 -16.75
N HIS A 8 6.07 -3.26 -16.85
CA HIS A 8 5.46 -2.85 -18.11
C HIS A 8 6.51 -2.61 -19.21
N PHE A 9 7.68 -2.10 -18.84
CA PHE A 9 8.77 -1.87 -19.79
C PHE A 9 9.53 -3.15 -20.11
N LEU A 10 9.81 -3.98 -19.10
CA LEU A 10 10.63 -5.18 -19.26
C LEU A 10 9.86 -6.35 -19.87
N LEU A 11 8.61 -6.52 -19.48
CA LEU A 11 7.80 -7.70 -19.84
C LEU A 11 6.65 -7.35 -20.79
N GLN A 12 6.45 -6.06 -21.11
CA GLN A 12 5.33 -5.54 -21.89
C GLN A 12 3.96 -6.01 -21.38
N ARG A 13 3.91 -6.40 -20.10
CA ARG A 13 2.70 -6.88 -19.43
C ARG A 13 2.79 -6.63 -17.93
N ARG A 14 1.63 -6.57 -17.32
CA ARG A 14 1.50 -6.53 -15.87
C ARG A 14 1.74 -7.93 -15.30
N ASN A 15 2.75 -8.07 -14.47
CA ASN A 15 2.93 -9.30 -13.70
C ASN A 15 2.59 -9.02 -12.23
N LEU A 16 1.41 -9.45 -11.81
CA LEU A 16 0.95 -9.38 -10.42
C LEU A 16 0.99 -10.74 -9.72
N ALA A 17 1.42 -11.76 -10.42
CA ALA A 17 1.46 -13.10 -9.86
C ALA A 17 2.57 -13.17 -8.79
N ILE A 18 2.16 -13.47 -7.56
CA ILE A 18 3.07 -13.88 -6.51
C ILE A 18 3.40 -15.34 -6.79
N PRO A 19 4.69 -15.72 -6.80
CA PRO A 19 5.05 -17.11 -6.95
C PRO A 19 4.37 -17.95 -5.87
N PRO A 20 3.82 -19.11 -6.22
CA PRO A 20 3.24 -20.00 -5.22
C PRO A 20 4.32 -20.56 -4.30
N GLY A 21 4.01 -20.68 -3.03
CA GLY A 21 4.88 -21.31 -2.03
C GLY A 21 5.10 -20.47 -0.78
N VAL A 22 5.57 -21.14 0.24
CA VAL A 22 6.05 -20.54 1.49
C VAL A 22 7.57 -20.54 1.42
N PHE A 23 8.18 -19.39 1.66
CA PHE A 23 9.63 -19.20 1.60
C PHE A 23 10.13 -18.90 3.01
N ALA A 24 10.82 -19.88 3.60
CA ALA A 24 11.31 -19.85 4.97
C ALA A 24 12.76 -19.37 5.05
N LYS A 25 13.23 -19.14 6.29
CA LYS A 25 14.60 -18.65 6.54
C LYS A 25 15.70 -19.61 6.03
N GLU A 26 15.40 -20.90 6.01
CA GLU A 26 16.28 -21.96 5.52
C GLU A 26 16.60 -21.81 4.02
N GLU A 27 15.70 -21.17 3.29
CA GLU A 27 15.89 -20.88 1.86
C GLU A 27 17.01 -19.86 1.58
N LEU A 28 17.47 -19.15 2.59
CA LEU A 28 18.62 -18.24 2.47
C LEU A 28 19.90 -18.97 2.04
N TYR A 29 20.06 -20.22 2.46
CA TYR A 29 21.20 -21.06 2.17
C TYR A 29 20.92 -22.08 1.07
N SER A 30 19.76 -22.01 0.45
CA SER A 30 19.39 -22.91 -0.63
C SER A 30 20.26 -22.66 -1.87
N ARG A 31 20.72 -23.74 -2.52
CA ARG A 31 21.35 -23.67 -3.85
C ARG A 31 20.36 -23.24 -4.95
N ASN A 32 19.10 -23.23 -4.65
CA ASN A 32 18.06 -22.79 -5.56
C ASN A 32 17.93 -21.26 -5.51
N GLN A 33 18.63 -20.59 -6.43
CA GLN A 33 18.67 -19.12 -6.52
C GLN A 33 17.27 -18.47 -6.56
N TRP A 34 16.29 -19.14 -7.20
CA TRP A 34 14.93 -18.63 -7.28
C TRP A 34 14.26 -18.58 -5.91
N ARG A 35 14.38 -19.62 -5.09
CA ARG A 35 13.80 -19.65 -3.73
C ARG A 35 14.48 -18.64 -2.82
N HIS A 36 15.80 -18.52 -2.92
CA HIS A 36 16.56 -17.51 -2.21
C HIS A 36 16.07 -16.09 -2.57
N ALA A 37 15.92 -15.78 -3.86
CA ALA A 37 15.41 -14.50 -4.31
C ALA A 37 13.99 -14.20 -3.78
N GLN A 38 13.11 -15.20 -3.73
CA GLN A 38 11.76 -15.04 -3.20
C GLN A 38 11.76 -14.80 -1.68
N PHE A 39 12.64 -15.48 -0.95
CA PHE A 39 12.81 -15.23 0.47
C PHE A 39 13.31 -13.79 0.73
N LEU A 40 14.32 -13.34 0.02
CA LEU A 40 14.84 -11.98 0.12
C LEU A 40 13.76 -10.93 -0.22
N ALA A 41 12.95 -11.20 -1.23
CA ALA A 41 11.82 -10.33 -1.59
C ALA A 41 10.77 -10.26 -0.46
N ASN A 42 10.52 -11.35 0.24
CA ASN A 42 9.63 -11.36 1.41
C ASN A 42 10.23 -10.58 2.58
N CYS A 43 11.55 -10.72 2.83
CA CYS A 43 12.25 -9.93 3.85
C CYS A 43 12.20 -8.43 3.55
N PHE A 44 12.47 -8.06 2.29
CA PHE A 44 12.35 -6.67 1.84
C PHE A 44 10.92 -6.15 2.05
N TRP A 45 9.91 -6.89 1.65
CA TRP A 45 8.51 -6.50 1.82
C TRP A 45 8.14 -6.28 3.28
N SER A 46 8.55 -7.19 4.16
CA SER A 46 8.28 -7.07 5.60
C SER A 46 8.89 -5.80 6.19
N ARG A 47 10.13 -5.49 5.82
CA ARG A 47 10.80 -4.26 6.24
C ARG A 47 10.16 -3.02 5.63
N TRP A 48 9.80 -3.06 4.36
CA TRP A 48 9.12 -1.97 3.68
C TRP A 48 7.79 -1.62 4.36
N VAL A 49 7.01 -2.64 4.73
CA VAL A 49 5.76 -2.45 5.47
C VAL A 49 5.98 -1.86 6.87
N LEU A 50 7.06 -2.26 7.55
CA LEU A 50 7.35 -1.79 8.92
C LEU A 50 8.01 -0.42 8.95
N GLU A 51 8.90 -0.13 8.02
CA GLU A 51 9.77 1.04 8.07
C GLU A 51 9.27 2.16 7.15
N TYR A 52 8.91 1.83 5.90
CA TYR A 52 8.57 2.83 4.90
C TYR A 52 7.09 3.21 4.88
N VAL A 53 6.18 2.24 4.92
CA VAL A 53 4.73 2.53 4.89
C VAL A 53 4.29 3.48 6.01
N PRO A 54 4.79 3.38 7.25
CA PRO A 54 4.46 4.33 8.29
C PRO A 54 4.90 5.78 7.98
N THR A 55 5.90 5.97 7.13
CA THR A 55 6.33 7.32 6.72
C THR A 55 5.33 7.96 5.76
N LEU A 56 4.64 7.15 4.97
CA LEU A 56 3.58 7.59 4.05
C LEU A 56 2.23 7.79 4.74
N GLN A 57 2.05 7.17 5.91
CA GLN A 57 0.84 7.36 6.70
C GLN A 57 0.91 8.70 7.44
N GLN A 58 -0.16 9.46 7.38
CA GLN A 58 -0.28 10.67 8.18
C GLN A 58 -0.41 10.29 9.67
N ARG A 59 0.72 10.21 10.35
CA ARG A 59 0.74 10.03 11.81
C ARG A 59 0.41 11.36 12.46
N ARG A 60 -0.73 11.44 13.09
CA ARG A 60 -1.10 12.58 13.92
C ARG A 60 -0.43 12.50 15.29
N LYS A 61 0.80 12.96 15.38
CA LYS A 61 1.26 13.71 16.55
C LYS A 61 1.36 15.17 16.13
N TRP A 62 0.59 15.98 16.75
CA TRP A 62 0.12 17.35 16.49
C TRP A 62 1.19 18.45 16.37
N LEU A 63 2.37 18.17 15.86
CA LEU A 63 3.42 19.18 15.73
C LEU A 63 3.49 19.86 14.35
N LEU A 64 2.83 19.28 13.33
CA LEU A 64 2.78 19.89 12.00
C LEU A 64 1.39 19.63 11.39
N ASN A 65 0.69 20.69 11.04
CA ASN A 65 -0.55 20.61 10.26
C ASN A 65 -0.24 20.07 8.85
N LYS A 66 -0.41 18.78 8.65
CA LYS A 66 -0.39 18.18 7.31
C LYS A 66 -1.76 18.33 6.68
N ARG A 67 -1.79 18.42 5.34
CA ARG A 67 -3.00 18.45 4.54
C ARG A 67 -3.91 17.27 4.90
N ASN A 68 -5.19 17.53 5.06
CA ASN A 68 -6.19 16.46 5.17
C ASN A 68 -6.33 15.72 3.84
N LEU A 69 -6.76 14.46 3.89
CA LEU A 69 -7.19 13.74 2.69
C LEU A 69 -8.34 14.49 2.03
N ALA A 70 -8.27 14.64 0.72
CA ALA A 70 -9.29 15.25 -0.10
C ALA A 70 -10.00 14.21 -0.98
N VAL A 71 -11.15 14.57 -1.51
CA VAL A 71 -11.86 13.77 -2.50
C VAL A 71 -11.00 13.69 -3.76
N ASN A 72 -10.99 12.52 -4.40
CA ASN A 72 -10.17 12.13 -5.55
C ASN A 72 -8.69 11.82 -5.26
N ASP A 73 -8.20 11.95 -4.04
CA ASP A 73 -6.86 11.49 -3.69
C ASP A 73 -6.70 9.98 -3.98
N LEU A 74 -5.55 9.62 -4.54
CA LEU A 74 -5.18 8.22 -4.76
C LEU A 74 -4.52 7.68 -3.49
N VAL A 75 -5.10 6.63 -2.94
CA VAL A 75 -4.65 6.03 -1.69
C VAL A 75 -4.40 4.53 -1.83
N LEU A 76 -3.44 4.04 -1.07
CA LEU A 76 -3.20 2.62 -0.87
C LEU A 76 -3.87 2.18 0.44
N VAL A 77 -4.68 1.14 0.37
CA VAL A 77 -5.32 0.56 1.56
C VAL A 77 -4.35 -0.40 2.22
N VAL A 78 -3.89 -0.05 3.42
CA VAL A 78 -2.97 -0.88 4.20
C VAL A 78 -3.72 -2.03 4.85
N ASP A 79 -3.37 -3.24 4.45
CA ASP A 79 -3.86 -4.46 5.08
C ASP A 79 -2.69 -5.41 5.35
N LYS A 80 -2.41 -5.64 6.63
CA LYS A 80 -1.29 -6.49 7.06
C LYS A 80 -1.55 -7.99 6.85
N THR A 81 -2.80 -8.36 6.62
CA THR A 81 -3.20 -9.75 6.41
C THR A 81 -3.06 -10.20 4.96
N VAL A 82 -2.95 -9.23 4.05
CA VAL A 82 -2.88 -9.49 2.61
C VAL A 82 -1.42 -9.61 2.17
N PRO A 83 -1.07 -10.63 1.37
CA PRO A 83 0.27 -10.78 0.82
C PRO A 83 0.71 -9.56 0.01
N ARG A 84 2.03 -9.39 -0.15
CA ARG A 84 2.61 -8.39 -1.05
C ARG A 84 1.96 -8.45 -2.44
N SER A 85 1.92 -7.34 -3.14
CA SER A 85 1.29 -7.15 -4.46
C SER A 85 -0.24 -7.24 -4.50
N ARG A 86 -0.92 -7.46 -3.38
CA ARG A 86 -2.39 -7.51 -3.31
C ARG A 86 -3.01 -6.36 -2.54
N TRP A 87 -2.23 -5.39 -2.11
CA TRP A 87 -2.79 -4.20 -1.51
C TRP A 87 -3.59 -3.42 -2.53
N LEU A 88 -4.77 -3.03 -2.11
CA LEU A 88 -5.74 -2.41 -3.01
C LEU A 88 -5.43 -0.91 -3.15
N LEU A 89 -5.36 -0.48 -4.39
CA LEU A 89 -5.41 0.94 -4.73
C LEU A 89 -6.85 1.40 -4.73
N GLY A 90 -7.11 2.55 -4.16
CA GLY A 90 -8.43 3.15 -4.14
C GLY A 90 -8.36 4.66 -4.31
N ARG A 91 -9.49 5.22 -4.70
CA ARG A 91 -9.67 6.66 -4.80
C ARG A 91 -10.65 7.11 -3.73
N VAL A 92 -10.31 8.18 -3.05
CA VAL A 92 -11.18 8.77 -2.01
C VAL A 92 -12.42 9.35 -2.69
N THR A 93 -13.59 8.86 -2.30
CA THR A 93 -14.90 9.36 -2.81
C THR A 93 -15.54 10.35 -1.85
N LYS A 94 -15.34 10.15 -0.55
CA LYS A 94 -15.92 10.98 0.49
C LYS A 94 -14.99 11.06 1.69
N VAL A 95 -14.94 12.19 2.33
CA VAL A 95 -14.18 12.41 3.57
C VAL A 95 -15.14 12.81 4.70
N PHE A 96 -14.85 12.37 5.91
CA PHE A 96 -15.63 12.66 7.10
C PHE A 96 -14.77 13.45 8.08
N PRO A 97 -14.90 14.79 8.08
CA PRO A 97 -14.20 15.63 9.05
C PRO A 97 -14.78 15.42 10.45
N GLY A 98 -13.93 15.43 11.47
CA GLY A 98 -14.34 15.48 12.86
C GLY A 98 -14.68 16.90 13.31
N GLU A 99 -15.05 17.08 14.58
CA GLU A 99 -15.34 18.39 15.20
C GLU A 99 -14.15 19.35 15.13
N ASP A 100 -12.94 18.80 15.08
CA ASP A 100 -11.67 19.53 14.95
C ASP A 100 -11.27 19.84 13.49
N SER A 101 -12.22 19.75 12.54
CA SER A 101 -11.98 19.90 11.09
C SER A 101 -10.92 18.94 10.51
N CYS A 102 -10.51 17.95 11.29
CA CYS A 102 -9.56 16.95 10.87
C CYS A 102 -10.28 15.73 10.27
N VAL A 103 -9.88 15.30 9.08
CA VAL A 103 -10.40 14.09 8.46
C VAL A 103 -9.80 12.86 9.16
N ARG A 104 -10.63 12.09 9.85
CA ARG A 104 -10.22 10.86 10.54
C ARG A 104 -10.63 9.61 9.81
N THR A 105 -11.63 9.73 8.96
CA THR A 105 -12.21 8.61 8.22
C THR A 105 -12.53 9.05 6.82
N ALA A 106 -12.29 8.19 5.84
CA ALA A 106 -12.60 8.45 4.45
C ALA A 106 -13.24 7.21 3.81
N GLU A 107 -14.15 7.46 2.88
CA GLU A 107 -14.68 6.42 2.01
C GLU A 107 -13.78 6.29 0.80
N VAL A 108 -13.33 5.07 0.55
CA VAL A 108 -12.42 4.74 -0.54
C VAL A 108 -13.09 3.77 -1.49
N LYS A 109 -13.16 4.15 -2.75
CA LYS A 109 -13.62 3.28 -3.83
C LYS A 109 -12.42 2.55 -4.42
N THR A 110 -12.44 1.24 -4.32
CA THR A 110 -11.52 0.34 -5.01
C THR A 110 -12.16 -0.17 -6.30
N LYS A 111 -11.48 -1.04 -7.03
CA LYS A 111 -12.01 -1.61 -8.27
C LYS A 111 -13.34 -2.35 -8.05
N ASP A 112 -13.45 -3.09 -6.95
CA ASP A 112 -14.53 -4.04 -6.72
C ASP A 112 -15.56 -3.57 -5.68
N PHE A 113 -15.19 -2.64 -4.80
CA PHE A 113 -16.09 -2.17 -3.73
C PHE A 113 -15.71 -0.78 -3.21
N SER A 114 -16.67 -0.15 -2.50
CA SER A 114 -16.44 1.05 -1.70
C SER A 114 -16.48 0.70 -0.22
N ARG A 115 -15.52 1.20 0.55
CA ARG A 115 -15.46 1.00 2.00
C ARG A 115 -14.98 2.24 2.72
N THR A 116 -15.56 2.46 3.89
CA THR A 116 -15.08 3.48 4.82
C THR A 116 -13.91 2.92 5.64
N ARG A 117 -12.82 3.67 5.67
CA ARG A 117 -11.59 3.28 6.40
C ARG A 117 -11.03 4.45 7.19
N PRO A 118 -10.42 4.21 8.35
CA PRO A 118 -9.70 5.25 9.07
C PRO A 118 -8.46 5.69 8.29
N VAL A 119 -8.13 6.97 8.35
CA VAL A 119 -6.98 7.56 7.65
C VAL A 119 -5.65 6.89 8.02
N THR A 120 -5.55 6.35 9.24
CA THR A 120 -4.37 5.59 9.69
C THR A 120 -4.13 4.29 8.93
N LYS A 121 -5.11 3.81 8.18
CA LYS A 121 -5.04 2.63 7.31
C LYS A 121 -4.92 2.98 5.83
N LEU A 122 -4.76 4.24 5.51
CA LEU A 122 -4.64 4.76 4.16
C LEU A 122 -3.28 5.42 3.98
N CYS A 123 -2.58 5.11 2.92
CA CYS A 123 -1.36 5.80 2.52
C CYS A 123 -1.67 6.65 1.29
N LEU A 124 -1.48 7.95 1.40
CA LEU A 124 -1.60 8.87 0.27
C LEU A 124 -0.45 8.58 -0.71
N LEU A 125 -0.78 8.29 -1.95
CA LEU A 125 0.20 8.08 -3.03
C LEU A 125 0.28 9.29 -3.96
N GLU A 126 -0.86 9.85 -4.31
CA GLU A 126 -0.95 10.97 -5.22
C GLU A 126 -2.09 11.89 -4.77
N GLU A 127 -1.80 13.18 -4.74
CA GLU A 127 -2.78 14.21 -4.44
C GLU A 127 -3.66 14.47 -5.67
N ALA A 128 -4.94 14.70 -5.45
CA ALA A 128 -5.81 15.16 -6.51
C ALA A 128 -5.35 16.56 -6.95
N ALA A 129 -5.16 16.71 -8.24
CA ALA A 129 -4.88 18.01 -8.86
C ALA A 129 -6.10 18.93 -8.77
#